data_97286a27a41c44a522f0d0955b02efc4
#
_entry.id   97286a27a41c44a522f0d0955b02efc4
#
_cell.length_a   1.000
_cell.length_b   1.000
_cell.length_c   1.000
_cell.angle_alpha   90.00
_cell.angle_beta   90.00
_cell.angle_gamma   90.00
#
_symmetry.space_group_name_H-M   'P 1'
#
loop_
_entity.id
_entity.type
_entity.pdbx_description
1 polymer ?
#
loop_
_entity_poly.entity_id
_entity_poly.type
_entity_poly.pdbx_seq_one_letter_code
_entity_poly.pdbx_strand_id
1 'polypeptide(L)'
;MSGLDGFTATGRTGAVDQVIAYVRYAVKNGTYNVGDKLPNESELAATIGVGRSSLREGMRILATYGIVEIRQGDGTYIIDKTVERFLDFLGYIPSSNL
;
A
#
# COMPACT_ATOMS: atom_id res chain seq x y z
N MET A 1 21.61 -0.59 12.63
CA MET A 1 20.81 -0.52 12.00
C MET A 1 20.67 0.65 11.30
N SER A 2 21.45 1.25 10.98
CA SER A 2 21.42 2.43 10.46
C SER A 2 20.57 2.66 9.29
N GLY A 3 20.71 1.95 8.25
CA GLY A 3 19.92 2.19 7.10
C GLY A 3 18.48 1.98 7.39
N LEU A 4 18.22 0.96 8.12
CA LEU A 4 16.94 0.65 8.48
C LEU A 4 16.47 1.64 9.45
N ASP A 5 17.32 2.08 10.29
CA ASP A 5 16.95 3.05 11.24
C ASP A 5 16.55 4.32 10.55
N GLY A 6 17.25 4.68 9.55
CA GLY A 6 16.92 5.86 8.84
C GLY A 6 15.54 5.78 8.25
N PHE A 7 15.22 4.63 7.75
CA PHE A 7 13.93 4.43 7.19
C PHE A 7 12.88 4.52 8.26
N THR A 8 13.12 3.86 9.36
CA THR A 8 12.12 3.86 10.39
C THR A 8 12.08 5.15 11.14
N ALA A 9 13.09 5.94 11.03
CA ALA A 9 13.07 7.21 11.71
C ALA A 9 11.97 8.08 11.16
N THR A 10 11.48 7.77 10.01
CA THR A 10 10.37 8.50 9.49
C THR A 10 9.14 7.76 9.88
N GLY A 11 9.16 7.19 11.01
CA GLY A 11 8.12 6.31 11.44
C GLY A 11 6.74 6.87 11.42
N ARG A 12 6.58 8.17 11.44
CA ARG A 12 5.26 8.72 11.38
C ARG A 12 4.50 8.20 10.19
N THR A 13 5.20 7.84 9.13
CA THR A 13 4.54 7.29 7.97
C THR A 13 4.96 5.86 7.74
N GLY A 14 5.79 5.32 8.61
CA GLY A 14 6.36 4.01 8.36
C GLY A 14 5.33 2.94 8.13
N ALA A 15 4.33 2.85 8.99
CA ALA A 15 3.35 1.80 8.86
C ALA A 15 2.47 2.00 7.63
N VAL A 16 2.09 3.24 7.37
CA VAL A 16 1.27 3.52 6.20
C VAL A 16 2.07 3.25 4.94
N ASP A 17 3.34 3.63 4.91
CA ASP A 17 4.19 3.36 3.77
C ASP A 17 4.34 1.85 3.56
N GLN A 18 4.40 1.09 4.64
CA GLN A 18 4.49 -0.36 4.53
C GLN A 18 3.26 -0.95 3.87
N VAL A 19 2.09 -0.40 4.18
CA VAL A 19 0.86 -0.86 3.55
C VAL A 19 0.92 -0.62 2.05
N ILE A 20 1.30 0.58 1.67
CA ILE A 20 1.36 0.94 0.26
C ILE A 20 2.39 0.10 -0.47
N ALA A 21 3.55 -0.08 0.15
CA ALA A 21 4.62 -0.86 -0.45
C ALA A 21 4.22 -2.33 -0.59
N TYR A 22 3.52 -2.86 0.38
CA TYR A 22 3.08 -4.24 0.33
C TYR A 22 2.11 -4.46 -0.83
N VAL A 23 1.13 -3.58 -0.97
CA VAL A 23 0.15 -3.71 -2.04
C VAL A 23 0.84 -3.59 -3.38
N ARG A 24 1.75 -2.63 -3.51
CA ARG A 24 2.50 -2.45 -4.73
C ARG A 24 3.26 -3.73 -5.08
N TYR A 25 3.96 -4.29 -4.10
CA TYR A 25 4.73 -5.49 -4.31
C TYR A 25 3.83 -6.66 -4.72
N ALA A 26 2.72 -6.82 -4.02
CA ALA A 26 1.82 -7.93 -4.29
C ALA A 26 1.15 -7.82 -5.65
N VAL A 27 0.84 -6.61 -6.06
CA VAL A 27 0.25 -6.39 -7.38
C VAL A 27 1.30 -6.62 -8.45
N LYS A 28 2.52 -6.17 -8.20
CA LYS A 28 3.57 -6.29 -9.18
C LYS A 28 3.96 -7.73 -9.41
N ASN A 29 3.97 -8.55 -8.37
CA ASN A 29 4.38 -9.92 -8.54
C ASN A 29 3.20 -10.86 -8.82
N GLY A 30 2.02 -10.33 -9.00
CA GLY A 30 0.88 -11.14 -9.40
C GLY A 30 0.14 -11.81 -8.26
N THR A 31 0.50 -11.52 -7.02
CA THR A 31 -0.24 -12.07 -5.89
C THR A 31 -1.66 -11.55 -5.91
N TYR A 32 -1.84 -10.27 -6.21
CA TYR A 32 -3.16 -9.68 -6.39
C TYR A 32 -3.25 -9.14 -7.80
N ASN A 33 -4.38 -9.36 -8.44
CA ASN A 33 -4.60 -8.88 -9.80
C ASN A 33 -5.80 -7.95 -9.81
N VAL A 34 -5.95 -7.19 -10.86
CA VAL A 34 -7.10 -6.30 -10.99
C VAL A 34 -8.36 -7.13 -10.91
N GLY A 35 -9.28 -6.69 -10.09
CA GLY A 35 -10.52 -7.41 -9.85
C GLY A 35 -10.50 -8.26 -8.60
N ASP A 36 -9.32 -8.51 -8.03
CA ASP A 36 -9.23 -9.34 -6.84
C ASP A 36 -9.68 -8.59 -5.61
N LYS A 37 -10.35 -9.30 -4.73
CA LYS A 37 -10.72 -8.78 -3.44
C LYS A 37 -9.58 -9.04 -2.48
N LEU A 38 -9.18 -8.05 -1.73
CA LEU A 38 -8.10 -8.21 -0.78
C LEU A 38 -8.59 -8.94 0.46
N PRO A 39 -7.67 -9.55 1.22
CA PRO A 39 -8.04 -10.16 2.50
C PRO A 39 -8.68 -9.11 3.41
N ASN A 40 -9.37 -9.58 4.42
CA ASN A 40 -10.03 -8.63 5.32
C ASN A 40 -8.99 -7.85 6.13
N GLU A 41 -9.43 -6.80 6.78
CA GLU A 41 -8.53 -5.89 7.47
C GLU A 41 -7.66 -6.60 8.50
N SER A 42 -8.25 -7.46 9.29
CA SER A 42 -7.48 -8.12 10.32
C SER A 42 -6.39 -8.99 9.75
N GLU A 43 -6.73 -9.75 8.74
CA GLU A 43 -5.77 -10.63 8.10
C GLU A 43 -4.68 -9.84 7.42
N LEU A 44 -5.06 -8.81 6.70
CA LEU A 44 -4.10 -8.06 5.94
C LEU A 44 -3.16 -7.28 6.86
N ALA A 45 -3.72 -6.70 7.91
CA ALA A 45 -2.89 -5.97 8.86
C ALA A 45 -1.88 -6.91 9.52
N ALA A 46 -2.31 -8.11 9.86
CA ALA A 46 -1.40 -9.08 10.45
C ALA A 46 -0.33 -9.51 9.46
N THR A 47 -0.71 -9.72 8.22
CA THR A 47 0.24 -10.12 7.19
C THR A 47 1.31 -9.06 6.97
N ILE A 48 0.91 -7.80 6.96
CA ILE A 48 1.85 -6.72 6.73
C ILE A 48 2.62 -6.39 8.00
N GLY A 49 2.01 -6.63 9.14
CA GLY A 49 2.66 -6.34 10.41
C GLY A 49 2.39 -4.92 10.88
N VAL A 50 1.20 -4.41 10.62
CA VAL A 50 0.83 -3.05 11.01
C VAL A 50 -0.48 -3.07 11.77
N GLY A 51 -0.81 -1.97 12.39
CA GLY A 51 -2.10 -1.85 13.06
C GLY A 51 -3.20 -1.60 12.06
N ARG A 52 -4.42 -1.80 12.50
CA ARG A 52 -5.58 -1.65 11.61
C ARG A 52 -5.78 -0.21 11.17
N SER A 53 -5.49 0.74 12.05
CA SER A 53 -5.65 2.13 11.65
C SER A 53 -4.65 2.52 10.57
N SER A 54 -3.44 2.01 10.64
CA SER A 54 -2.45 2.28 9.60
C SER A 54 -2.86 1.60 8.29
N LEU A 55 -3.41 0.39 8.40
CA LEU A 55 -3.90 -0.30 7.23
C LEU A 55 -5.00 0.51 6.55
N ARG A 56 -5.96 1.00 7.33
CA ARG A 56 -7.05 1.76 6.75
C ARG A 56 -6.56 3.04 6.11
N GLU A 57 -5.60 3.68 6.74
CA GLU A 57 -5.07 4.90 6.17
C GLU A 57 -4.37 4.62 4.85
N GLY A 58 -3.57 3.56 4.81
CA GLY A 58 -2.90 3.18 3.56
C GLY A 58 -3.89 2.83 2.47
N MET A 59 -4.96 2.11 2.82
CA MET A 59 -5.98 1.77 1.84
C MET A 59 -6.71 3.00 1.34
N ARG A 60 -6.95 3.96 2.24
CA ARG A 60 -7.63 5.18 1.84
C ARG A 60 -6.79 5.96 0.85
N ILE A 61 -5.47 6.00 1.07
CA ILE A 61 -4.58 6.65 0.13
C ILE A 61 -4.60 5.92 -1.21
N LEU A 62 -4.51 4.60 -1.17
CA LEU A 62 -4.55 3.83 -2.41
C LEU A 62 -5.88 4.04 -3.15
N ALA A 63 -6.96 4.18 -2.41
CA ALA A 63 -8.26 4.43 -3.03
C ALA A 63 -8.33 5.82 -3.64
N THR A 64 -7.73 6.79 -2.98
CA THR A 64 -7.73 8.16 -3.47
C THR A 64 -7.04 8.22 -4.83
N TYR A 65 -6.02 7.40 -5.03
CA TYR A 65 -5.31 7.40 -6.29
C TYR A 65 -5.83 6.36 -7.29
N GLY A 66 -6.88 5.66 -6.90
CA GLY A 66 -7.52 4.76 -7.84
C GLY A 66 -6.86 3.41 -8.01
N ILE A 67 -6.05 2.99 -7.06
CA ILE A 67 -5.43 1.67 -7.12
C ILE A 67 -6.39 0.62 -6.58
N VAL A 68 -7.12 0.98 -5.53
CA VAL A 68 -8.10 0.08 -4.95
C VAL A 68 -9.43 0.79 -4.84
N GLU A 69 -10.48 0.02 -4.66
CA GLU A 69 -11.81 0.55 -4.42
C GLU A 69 -12.32 -0.07 -3.14
N ILE A 70 -12.74 0.75 -2.20
CA ILE A 70 -13.28 0.28 -0.95
C ILE A 70 -14.79 0.23 -1.11
N ARG A 71 -15.38 -0.96 -1.00
CA ARG A 71 -16.82 -1.15 -1.13
C ARG A 71 -17.39 -1.40 0.24
N GLN A 72 -18.20 -0.49 0.71
CA GLN A 72 -18.77 -0.57 2.04
C GLN A 72 -19.51 -1.89 2.22
N GLY A 73 -19.22 -2.54 3.33
CA GLY A 73 -19.91 -3.79 3.64
C GLY A 73 -19.45 -4.98 2.82
N ASP A 74 -18.54 -4.79 1.93
CA ASP A 74 -18.08 -5.88 1.07
C ASP A 74 -16.59 -6.09 1.23
N GLY A 75 -15.79 -5.13 0.89
CA GLY A 75 -14.34 -5.28 1.00
C GLY A 75 -13.63 -4.30 0.11
N THR A 76 -12.35 -4.56 -0.07
CA THR A 76 -11.50 -3.70 -0.88
C THR A 76 -11.00 -4.51 -2.06
N TYR A 77 -11.05 -3.92 -3.23
CA TYR A 77 -10.71 -4.60 -4.48
C TYR A 77 -9.62 -3.84 -5.21
N ILE A 78 -8.76 -4.57 -5.89
CA ILE A 78 -7.75 -3.95 -6.73
C ILE A 78 -8.43 -3.51 -8.03
N ILE A 79 -8.28 -2.25 -8.39
CA ILE A 79 -8.90 -1.77 -9.62
C ILE A 79 -7.89 -1.24 -10.63
N ASP A 80 -6.65 -1.06 -10.22
CA ASP A 80 -5.63 -0.61 -11.14
C ASP A 80 -4.29 -1.11 -10.63
N LYS A 81 -3.35 -1.36 -11.50
CA LYS A 81 -2.02 -1.77 -11.09
C LYS A 81 -0.94 -0.96 -11.78
N THR A 82 -1.26 0.25 -12.16
CA THR A 82 -0.30 1.10 -12.85
C THR A 82 0.80 1.53 -11.92
N VAL A 83 2.00 1.15 -12.27
CA VAL A 83 3.16 1.43 -11.43
C VAL A 83 3.36 2.91 -11.20
N GLU A 84 3.08 3.72 -12.19
CA GLU A 84 3.26 5.15 -12.06
C GLU A 84 2.45 5.72 -10.91
N ARG A 85 1.27 5.19 -10.69
CA ARG A 85 0.45 5.71 -9.60
C ARG A 85 1.09 5.43 -8.27
N PHE A 86 1.68 4.24 -8.13
CA PHE A 86 2.36 3.91 -6.89
C PHE A 86 3.57 4.80 -6.70
N LEU A 87 4.26 5.11 -7.76
CA LEU A 87 5.43 5.96 -7.66
C LEU A 87 5.03 7.36 -7.21
N ASP A 88 3.91 7.84 -7.68
CA ASP A 88 3.41 9.14 -7.29
C ASP A 88 3.14 9.18 -5.80
N PHE A 89 2.53 8.16 -5.25
CA PHE A 89 2.23 8.15 -3.86
C PHE A 89 3.46 8.17 -3.05
N LEU A 90 4.45 7.39 -3.43
CA LEU A 90 5.63 7.26 -2.64
C LEU A 90 6.53 8.47 -2.75
N GLY A 91 6.20 9.39 -3.62
CA GLY A 91 7.02 10.55 -3.81
C GLY A 91 8.29 10.22 -4.54
N TYR A 92 8.39 9.06 -5.12
CA TYR A 92 9.53 8.72 -5.89
C TYR A 92 9.39 9.38 -7.20
N ILE A 93 10.20 10.31 -7.42
CA ILE A 93 10.15 10.96 -8.68
C ILE A 93 11.10 10.28 -9.55
N PRO A 94 10.68 9.85 -10.64
CA PRO A 94 11.52 9.12 -11.52
C PRO A 94 12.77 9.82 -11.81
N SER A 95 12.73 11.08 -11.79
CA SER A 95 13.92 11.76 -12.09
C SER A 95 14.96 11.46 -11.11
N SER A 96 14.54 11.17 -9.95
CA SER A 96 15.51 10.94 -8.98
C SER A 96 16.34 9.82 -9.40
N ASN A 97 15.83 9.06 -10.23
CA ASN A 97 16.58 8.01 -10.59
C ASN A 97 17.09 8.25 -11.84
N LEU A 98 17.02 9.28 -12.17
CA LEU A 98 17.52 9.42 -13.37
C LEU A 98 18.51 9.97 -13.43
#